data_c6f9826342f2b0907908b4216ca0f5af
#
_entry.id   c6f9826342f2b0907908b4216ca0f5af
#
_cell.length_a   1.000
_cell.length_b   1.000
_cell.length_c   1.000
_cell.angle_alpha   90.00
_cell.angle_beta   90.00
_cell.angle_gamma   90.00
#
_symmetry.space_group_name_H-M   'P 1'
#
loop_
_entity.id
_entity.type
_entity.pdbx_description
1 polymer ?
#
loop_
_entity_poly.entity_id
_entity_poly.type
_entity_poly.pdbx_seq_one_letter_code
_entity_poly.pdbx_strand_id
1 'polypeptide(L)'
;MKGMTIINITQWWIALVAIMLTLASCDPMSSVEYKIYNKTTDTVTVTMYKEIMTSSYKGYTIIENDSVSTDYEADSCNVAVLAPEQVLVVDNTWSGLYREEQVVPFWKYIISITIGETEVSPERWDNEAAWHLKTEGGGRFEDESRYYDIVLRP
;
A
#
# COMPACT_ATOMS: atom_id res chain seq x y z
N MET A 1 -12.10 -62.36 -3.38
CA MET A 1 -12.58 -61.04 -2.93
C MET A 1 -11.47 -60.31 -2.18
N LYS A 2 -10.40 -59.81 -2.83
CA LYS A 2 -9.31 -59.03 -2.18
C LYS A 2 -8.76 -57.89 -3.04
N GLY A 3 -9.41 -57.57 -4.16
CA GLY A 3 -8.93 -56.46 -5.06
C GLY A 3 -9.58 -55.09 -4.86
N MET A 4 -10.62 -55.03 -4.03
CA MET A 4 -11.44 -53.82 -3.93
C MET A 4 -10.94 -52.79 -2.89
N THR A 5 -10.05 -53.20 -2.00
CA THR A 5 -9.62 -52.37 -0.87
C THR A 5 -8.45 -51.43 -1.25
N ILE A 6 -7.59 -51.82 -2.17
CA ILE A 6 -6.38 -51.04 -2.53
C ILE A 6 -6.74 -49.84 -3.41
N ILE A 7 -7.72 -50.00 -4.31
CA ILE A 7 -8.14 -48.88 -5.20
C ILE A 7 -8.80 -47.78 -4.37
N ASN A 8 -9.55 -48.09 -3.34
CA ASN A 8 -10.17 -47.10 -2.48
C ASN A 8 -9.15 -46.29 -1.66
N ILE A 9 -8.09 -46.92 -1.18
CA ILE A 9 -7.06 -46.23 -0.37
C ILE A 9 -6.29 -45.22 -1.23
N THR A 10 -5.89 -45.56 -2.45
CA THR A 10 -5.19 -44.65 -3.37
C THR A 10 -6.05 -43.47 -3.80
N GLN A 11 -7.34 -43.68 -4.04
CA GLN A 11 -8.28 -42.63 -4.37
C GLN A 11 -8.47 -41.65 -3.22
N TRP A 12 -8.55 -42.12 -1.99
CA TRP A 12 -8.62 -41.27 -0.80
C TRP A 12 -7.35 -40.45 -0.59
N TRP A 13 -6.17 -41.02 -0.83
CA TRP A 13 -4.90 -40.28 -0.76
C TRP A 13 -4.81 -39.21 -1.83
N ILE A 14 -5.22 -39.50 -3.06
CA ILE A 14 -5.23 -38.48 -4.15
C ILE A 14 -6.21 -37.34 -3.83
N ALA A 15 -7.41 -37.68 -3.31
CA ALA A 15 -8.37 -36.66 -2.90
C ALA A 15 -7.85 -35.79 -1.74
N LEU A 16 -7.18 -36.41 -0.77
CA LEU A 16 -6.62 -35.69 0.38
C LEU A 16 -5.47 -34.79 -0.01
N VAL A 17 -4.59 -35.25 -0.93
CA VAL A 17 -3.50 -34.42 -1.49
C VAL A 17 -4.07 -33.28 -2.36
N ALA A 18 -5.11 -33.54 -3.15
CA ALA A 18 -5.78 -32.49 -3.94
C ALA A 18 -6.42 -31.43 -3.03
N ILE A 19 -7.07 -31.84 -1.94
CA ILE A 19 -7.65 -30.93 -0.94
C ILE A 19 -6.53 -30.12 -0.24
N MET A 20 -5.42 -30.76 0.14
CA MET A 20 -4.28 -30.05 0.73
C MET A 20 -3.64 -29.05 -0.22
N LEU A 21 -3.52 -29.38 -1.52
CA LEU A 21 -2.98 -28.48 -2.53
C LEU A 21 -3.92 -27.28 -2.79
N THR A 22 -5.23 -27.47 -2.73
CA THR A 22 -6.20 -26.38 -2.86
C THR A 22 -6.24 -25.46 -1.63
N LEU A 23 -5.96 -26.00 -0.45
CA LEU A 23 -5.88 -25.21 0.78
C LEU A 23 -4.57 -24.43 0.92
N ALA A 24 -3.51 -24.88 0.24
CA ALA A 24 -2.19 -24.22 0.28
C ALA A 24 -2.04 -23.03 -0.69
N SER A 25 -3.05 -22.74 -1.53
CA SER A 25 -2.90 -21.80 -2.64
C SER A 25 -3.53 -20.41 -2.43
N CYS A 26 -4.04 -20.13 -1.24
CA CYS A 26 -4.65 -18.83 -0.95
C CYS A 26 -3.98 -18.18 0.27
N ASP A 27 -2.72 -17.76 0.11
CA ASP A 27 -2.19 -16.76 1.03
C ASP A 27 -2.88 -15.42 0.71
N PRO A 28 -3.55 -14.80 1.70
CA PRO A 28 -4.17 -13.51 1.50
C PRO A 28 -3.10 -12.47 1.12
N MET A 29 -3.48 -11.51 0.30
CA MET A 29 -2.65 -10.36 -0.01
C MET A 29 -3.01 -9.21 0.92
N SER A 30 -2.00 -8.47 1.35
CA SER A 30 -2.21 -7.23 2.10
C SER A 30 -1.60 -6.06 1.34
N SER A 31 -2.28 -4.94 1.36
CA SER A 31 -1.79 -3.71 0.76
C SER A 31 -2.02 -2.50 1.67
N VAL A 32 -1.12 -1.54 1.55
CA VAL A 32 -1.27 -0.22 2.19
C VAL A 32 -1.00 0.83 1.13
N GLU A 33 -1.91 1.76 1.00
CA GLU A 33 -1.82 2.88 0.06
C GLU A 33 -1.94 4.19 0.84
N TYR A 34 -1.06 5.14 0.54
CA TYR A 34 -1.09 6.49 1.08
C TYR A 34 -1.34 7.48 -0.04
N LYS A 35 -2.28 8.39 0.16
CA LYS A 35 -2.61 9.45 -0.80
C LYS A 35 -2.48 10.83 -0.19
N ILE A 36 -1.76 11.70 -0.87
CA ILE A 36 -1.71 13.14 -0.55
C ILE A 36 -2.40 13.90 -1.69
N TYR A 37 -3.54 14.49 -1.39
CA TYR A 37 -4.33 15.28 -2.34
C TYR A 37 -3.94 16.75 -2.25
N ASN A 38 -3.49 17.34 -3.36
CA ASN A 38 -3.34 18.78 -3.46
C ASN A 38 -4.67 19.43 -3.88
N LYS A 39 -5.44 19.92 -2.91
CA LYS A 39 -6.65 20.72 -3.14
C LYS A 39 -6.43 22.21 -2.89
N THR A 40 -5.18 22.65 -2.99
CA THR A 40 -4.81 24.07 -2.94
C THR A 40 -4.72 24.66 -4.35
N THR A 41 -4.56 25.98 -4.44
CA THR A 41 -4.29 26.68 -5.71
C THR A 41 -2.80 26.74 -6.04
N ASP A 42 -1.95 26.32 -5.11
CA ASP A 42 -0.51 26.38 -5.22
C ASP A 42 0.11 25.00 -5.41
N THR A 43 1.37 24.98 -5.81
CA THR A 43 2.14 23.75 -5.89
C THR A 43 2.42 23.21 -4.48
N VAL A 44 2.20 21.90 -4.29
CA VAL A 44 2.60 21.17 -3.08
C VAL A 44 3.89 20.42 -3.36
N THR A 45 4.90 20.61 -2.50
CA THR A 45 6.13 19.83 -2.56
C THR A 45 6.23 18.93 -1.34
N VAL A 46 6.41 17.63 -1.57
CA VAL A 46 6.62 16.61 -0.54
C VAL A 46 8.06 16.14 -0.62
N THR A 47 8.85 16.43 0.41
CA THR A 47 10.24 15.96 0.52
C THR A 47 10.29 14.72 1.41
N MET A 48 10.99 13.68 0.95
CA MET A 48 11.01 12.37 1.59
C MET A 48 12.44 11.87 1.78
N TYR A 49 12.67 11.04 2.80
CA TYR A 49 13.93 10.31 2.96
C TYR A 49 14.13 9.32 1.80
N LYS A 50 15.36 9.25 1.29
CA LYS A 50 15.71 8.37 0.18
C LYS A 50 15.56 6.88 0.53
N GLU A 51 15.78 6.52 1.77
CA GLU A 51 15.73 5.14 2.27
C GLU A 51 14.35 4.49 2.16
N ILE A 52 13.29 5.29 2.08
CA ILE A 52 11.92 4.76 1.97
C ILE A 52 11.75 3.89 0.73
N MET A 53 12.34 4.35 -0.38
CA MET A 53 12.11 3.74 -1.69
C MET A 53 12.84 2.41 -1.87
N THR A 54 13.78 2.06 -0.98
CA THR A 54 14.57 0.83 -1.08
C THR A 54 14.10 -0.27 -0.14
N SER A 55 13.38 0.05 0.94
CA SER A 55 13.06 -0.91 1.99
C SER A 55 11.58 -1.31 2.08
N SER A 56 10.66 -0.38 1.89
CA SER A 56 9.24 -0.61 2.15
C SER A 56 8.32 -0.29 0.96
N TYR A 57 8.72 0.65 0.10
CA TYR A 57 7.91 1.11 -1.03
C TYR A 57 8.74 1.11 -2.32
N LYS A 58 8.14 0.72 -3.45
CA LYS A 58 8.85 0.62 -4.74
C LYS A 58 8.94 1.93 -5.51
N GLY A 59 8.26 2.96 -5.06
CA GLY A 59 8.20 4.25 -5.74
C GLY A 59 6.93 5.00 -5.36
N TYR A 60 6.67 6.08 -6.08
CA TYR A 60 5.42 6.81 -5.98
C TYR A 60 4.89 7.18 -7.36
N THR A 61 3.59 7.41 -7.43
CA THR A 61 2.88 7.78 -8.66
C THR A 61 2.18 9.10 -8.44
N ILE A 62 2.22 10.01 -9.42
CA ILE A 62 1.43 11.23 -9.42
C ILE A 62 0.27 11.05 -10.39
N ILE A 63 -0.96 11.23 -9.89
CA ILE A 63 -2.19 11.06 -10.65
C ILE A 63 -2.85 12.42 -10.86
N GLU A 64 -3.27 12.68 -12.08
CA GLU A 64 -4.06 13.84 -12.47
C GLU A 64 -5.27 13.39 -13.31
N ASN A 65 -6.49 13.77 -12.90
CA ASN A 65 -7.73 13.46 -13.60
C ASN A 65 -7.86 11.97 -14.02
N ASP A 66 -7.59 11.04 -13.08
CA ASP A 66 -7.56 9.59 -13.30
C ASP A 66 -6.49 9.10 -14.29
N SER A 67 -5.61 9.96 -14.76
CA SER A 67 -4.46 9.57 -15.58
C SER A 67 -3.18 9.53 -14.75
N VAL A 68 -2.43 8.44 -14.89
CA VAL A 68 -1.09 8.29 -14.28
C VAL A 68 -0.12 9.15 -15.06
N SER A 69 0.42 10.20 -14.42
CA SER A 69 1.33 11.12 -15.10
C SER A 69 2.80 10.73 -15.01
N THR A 70 3.21 10.03 -13.95
CA THR A 70 4.63 9.71 -13.75
C THR A 70 4.81 8.57 -12.75
N ASP A 71 5.51 7.52 -13.15
CA ASP A 71 6.12 6.53 -12.27
C ASP A 71 7.60 6.90 -12.07
N TYR A 72 8.01 7.06 -10.81
CA TYR A 72 9.41 7.31 -10.48
C TYR A 72 10.02 6.06 -9.88
N GLU A 73 11.15 5.64 -10.44
CA GLU A 73 11.97 4.60 -9.82
C GLU A 73 12.64 5.12 -8.55
N ALA A 74 12.74 4.23 -7.57
CA ALA A 74 13.21 4.51 -6.22
C ALA A 74 14.57 5.22 -6.10
N ASP A 75 15.41 5.10 -7.12
CA ASP A 75 16.79 5.63 -7.08
C ASP A 75 16.91 7.12 -7.43
N SER A 76 15.88 7.75 -7.96
CA SER A 76 15.99 9.07 -8.59
C SER A 76 15.33 10.23 -7.85
N CYS A 77 14.44 9.98 -6.89
CA CYS A 77 13.66 11.09 -6.32
C CYS A 77 13.34 10.94 -4.84
N ASN A 78 13.71 11.94 -4.07
CA ASN A 78 13.24 12.17 -2.71
C ASN A 78 12.27 13.37 -2.62
N VAL A 79 11.84 13.91 -3.76
CA VAL A 79 10.95 15.08 -3.84
C VAL A 79 9.85 14.85 -4.86
N ALA A 80 8.60 14.87 -4.40
CA ALA A 80 7.41 14.87 -5.24
C ALA A 80 6.83 16.28 -5.32
N VAL A 81 6.52 16.74 -6.53
CA VAL A 81 5.95 18.07 -6.79
C VAL A 81 4.56 17.90 -7.40
N LEU A 82 3.54 18.34 -6.69
CA LEU A 82 2.14 18.20 -7.06
C LEU A 82 1.57 19.55 -7.50
N ALA A 83 1.14 19.66 -8.74
CA ALA A 83 0.31 20.78 -9.18
C ALA A 83 -1.08 20.75 -8.49
N PRO A 84 -1.88 21.81 -8.54
CA PRO A 84 -3.26 21.79 -8.08
C PRO A 84 -4.04 20.60 -8.68
N GLU A 85 -4.88 19.97 -7.88
CA GLU A 85 -5.71 18.79 -8.19
C GLU A 85 -4.94 17.47 -8.39
N GLN A 86 -3.61 17.46 -8.35
CA GLN A 86 -2.84 16.22 -8.41
C GLN A 86 -2.83 15.47 -7.08
N VAL A 87 -2.59 14.16 -7.19
CA VAL A 87 -2.53 13.23 -6.06
C VAL A 87 -1.20 12.48 -6.10
N LEU A 88 -0.47 12.51 -5.00
CA LEU A 88 0.64 11.60 -4.76
C LEU A 88 0.10 10.28 -4.22
N VAL A 89 0.46 9.17 -4.83
CA VAL A 89 0.12 7.82 -4.38
C VAL A 89 1.38 7.05 -4.07
N VAL A 90 1.45 6.46 -2.89
CA VAL A 90 2.53 5.58 -2.47
C VAL A 90 1.90 4.29 -1.97
N ASP A 91 2.25 3.18 -2.58
CA ASP A 91 1.66 1.90 -2.27
C ASP A 91 2.70 0.83 -1.92
N ASN A 92 2.29 -0.12 -1.11
CA ASN A 92 3.04 -1.34 -0.82
C ASN A 92 2.09 -2.54 -0.74
N THR A 93 2.47 -3.63 -1.38
CA THR A 93 1.68 -4.87 -1.42
C THR A 93 2.59 -6.06 -1.10
N TRP A 94 2.12 -6.96 -0.25
CA TRP A 94 2.84 -8.18 0.12
C TRP A 94 1.88 -9.37 0.30
N SER A 95 2.43 -10.58 0.25
CA SER A 95 1.68 -11.78 0.60
C SER A 95 1.67 -11.98 2.12
N GLY A 96 0.52 -12.36 2.66
CA GLY A 96 0.30 -12.59 4.09
C GLY A 96 -0.64 -11.56 4.72
N LEU A 97 -1.02 -11.83 5.96
CA LEU A 97 -1.91 -10.96 6.73
C LEU A 97 -1.22 -9.65 7.11
N TYR A 98 -2.00 -8.57 7.16
CA TYR A 98 -1.52 -7.29 7.65
C TYR A 98 -1.04 -7.41 9.10
N ARG A 99 0.14 -6.85 9.36
CA ARG A 99 0.71 -6.71 10.70
C ARG A 99 1.30 -5.31 10.82
N GLU A 100 0.77 -4.51 11.73
CA GLU A 100 1.23 -3.13 11.98
C GLU A 100 2.74 -3.04 12.24
N GLU A 101 3.30 -4.05 12.92
CA GLU A 101 4.74 -4.12 13.24
C GLU A 101 5.65 -4.23 12.01
N GLN A 102 5.11 -4.62 10.86
CA GLN A 102 5.86 -4.87 9.63
C GLN A 102 5.85 -3.69 8.66
N VAL A 103 4.97 -2.73 8.88
CA VAL A 103 4.79 -1.59 7.97
C VAL A 103 5.14 -0.31 8.70
N VAL A 104 6.27 0.30 8.33
CA VAL A 104 6.58 1.65 8.80
C VAL A 104 5.66 2.62 8.06
N PRO A 105 4.84 3.41 8.75
CA PRO A 105 3.92 4.33 8.10
C PRO A 105 4.64 5.34 7.21
N PHE A 106 4.05 5.65 6.05
CA PHE A 106 4.66 6.55 5.06
C PHE A 106 5.00 7.93 5.62
N TRP A 107 4.16 8.49 6.51
CA TRP A 107 4.45 9.81 7.12
C TRP A 107 5.76 9.86 7.90
N LYS A 108 6.29 8.74 8.38
CA LYS A 108 7.61 8.68 9.04
C LYS A 108 8.78 8.90 8.09
N TYR A 109 8.52 8.84 6.81
CA TYR A 109 9.52 9.07 5.78
C TYR A 109 9.41 10.46 5.14
N ILE A 110 8.36 11.20 5.44
CA ILE A 110 8.21 12.59 4.98
C ILE A 110 9.14 13.47 5.85
N ILE A 111 9.95 14.28 5.19
CA ILE A 111 10.81 15.28 5.83
C ILE A 111 10.05 16.58 6.00
N SER A 112 9.38 17.02 4.92
CA SER A 112 8.59 18.24 4.92
C SER A 112 7.53 18.21 3.84
N ILE A 113 6.47 18.98 4.06
CA ILE A 113 5.47 19.32 3.05
C ILE A 113 5.41 20.85 2.97
N THR A 114 5.48 21.41 1.75
CA THR A 114 5.27 22.83 1.52
C THR A 114 4.11 23.08 0.57
N ILE A 115 3.40 24.18 0.75
CA ILE A 115 2.39 24.72 -0.16
C ILE A 115 2.92 26.06 -0.67
N GLY A 116 3.30 26.13 -1.94
CA GLY A 116 4.10 27.23 -2.45
C GLY A 116 5.41 27.34 -1.66
N GLU A 117 5.63 28.49 -1.02
CA GLU A 117 6.81 28.76 -0.18
C GLU A 117 6.56 28.50 1.32
N THR A 118 5.35 28.10 1.70
CA THR A 118 4.95 27.95 3.11
C THR A 118 5.04 26.50 3.54
N GLU A 119 5.79 26.25 4.61
CA GLU A 119 5.89 24.91 5.20
C GLU A 119 4.59 24.55 5.96
N VAL A 120 4.10 23.35 5.72
CA VAL A 120 2.95 22.79 6.44
C VAL A 120 3.41 22.24 7.78
N SER A 121 2.78 22.67 8.87
CA SER A 121 3.11 22.19 10.20
C SER A 121 3.08 20.64 10.27
N PRO A 122 4.11 19.98 10.85
CA PRO A 122 4.18 18.54 11.00
C PRO A 122 2.96 17.92 11.70
N GLU A 123 2.31 18.63 12.59
CA GLU A 123 1.09 18.19 13.26
C GLU A 123 -0.04 17.83 12.28
N ARG A 124 -0.01 18.41 11.08
CA ARG A 124 -1.01 18.16 10.04
C ARG A 124 -0.74 16.90 9.22
N TRP A 125 0.41 16.24 9.35
CA TRP A 125 0.75 15.09 8.53
C TRP A 125 1.63 14.03 9.23
N ASP A 126 2.45 14.37 10.25
CA ASP A 126 3.40 13.43 10.90
C ASP A 126 2.76 12.62 12.04
N ASN A 127 1.53 12.20 11.88
CA ASN A 127 0.86 11.30 12.84
C ASN A 127 -0.36 10.64 12.17
N GLU A 128 -0.75 9.48 12.68
CA GLU A 128 -1.87 8.71 12.14
C GLU A 128 -3.20 9.49 12.16
N ALA A 129 -3.43 10.29 13.20
CA ALA A 129 -4.69 11.04 13.33
C ALA A 129 -4.88 12.13 12.26
N ALA A 130 -3.81 12.53 11.57
CA ALA A 130 -3.88 13.46 10.45
C ALA A 130 -4.38 12.80 9.16
N TRP A 131 -4.35 11.47 9.09
CA TRP A 131 -4.71 10.69 7.92
C TRP A 131 -6.08 10.04 8.10
N HIS A 132 -6.88 10.07 7.05
CA HIS A 132 -8.14 9.37 7.02
C HIS A 132 -7.92 7.92 6.62
N LEU A 133 -8.12 6.99 7.58
CA LEU A 133 -7.98 5.55 7.34
C LEU A 133 -9.30 4.97 6.82
N LYS A 134 -9.21 4.22 5.73
CA LYS A 134 -10.24 3.31 5.24
C LYS A 134 -9.65 1.91 5.12
N THR A 135 -10.34 0.91 5.63
CA THR A 135 -9.94 -0.50 5.51
C THR A 135 -10.97 -1.25 4.67
N GLU A 136 -10.51 -2.10 3.75
CA GLU A 136 -11.34 -2.99 2.94
C GLU A 136 -10.83 -4.42 3.08
N GLY A 137 -11.74 -5.39 3.18
CA GLY A 137 -11.40 -6.80 3.38
C GLY A 137 -10.95 -7.11 4.82
N GLY A 138 -10.01 -8.05 4.98
CA GLY A 138 -9.46 -8.43 6.28
C GLY A 138 -10.19 -9.59 6.96
N GLY A 139 -10.96 -10.38 6.24
CA GLY A 139 -11.48 -11.66 6.68
C GLY A 139 -10.36 -12.71 6.80
N ARG A 140 -10.66 -13.84 7.42
CA ARG A 140 -9.65 -14.89 7.74
C ARG A 140 -8.87 -15.39 6.51
N PHE A 141 -9.44 -15.26 5.31
CA PHE A 141 -8.87 -15.69 4.03
C PHE A 141 -9.09 -14.65 2.92
N GLU A 142 -9.33 -13.39 3.30
CA GLU A 142 -9.57 -12.30 2.38
C GLU A 142 -8.35 -11.38 2.35
N ASP A 143 -8.12 -10.79 1.20
CA ASP A 143 -7.16 -9.72 1.05
C ASP A 143 -7.54 -8.53 1.94
N GLU A 144 -6.56 -7.87 2.53
CA GLU A 144 -6.76 -6.67 3.34
C GLU A 144 -6.07 -5.49 2.67
N SER A 145 -6.85 -4.43 2.42
CA SER A 145 -6.32 -3.17 1.89
C SER A 145 -6.60 -2.03 2.85
N ARG A 146 -5.55 -1.26 3.16
CA ARG A 146 -5.64 -0.06 3.99
C ARG A 146 -5.27 1.17 3.17
N TYR A 147 -6.11 2.17 3.24
CA TYR A 147 -5.97 3.43 2.53
C TYR A 147 -5.86 4.56 3.53
N TYR A 148 -4.79 5.33 3.43
CA TYR A 148 -4.53 6.50 4.27
C TYR A 148 -4.52 7.74 3.39
N ASP A 149 -5.51 8.58 3.56
CA ASP A 149 -5.71 9.78 2.75
C ASP A 149 -5.49 11.04 3.57
N ILE A 150 -4.76 12.01 3.03
CA ILE A 150 -4.66 13.37 3.56
C ILE A 150 -4.99 14.37 2.46
N VAL A 151 -5.79 15.38 2.80
CA VAL A 151 -6.19 16.44 1.87
C VAL A 151 -5.58 17.76 2.32
N LEU A 152 -4.65 18.26 1.54
CA LEU A 152 -4.06 19.58 1.75
C LEU A 152 -4.98 20.65 1.15
N ARG A 153 -5.40 21.59 1.99
CA ARG A 153 -6.26 22.72 1.65
C ARG A 153 -5.58 24.04 2.05
N PRO A 154 -5.99 25.16 1.43
CA PRO A 154 -5.50 26.49 1.79
C PRO A 154 -5.62 26.81 3.27
#